data_d4a874093935ac577f689735d689690d
#
_entry.id   d4a874093935ac577f689735d689690d
#
_cell.length_a   1.000
_cell.length_b   1.000
_cell.length_c   1.000
_cell.angle_alpha   90.00
_cell.angle_beta   90.00
_cell.angle_gamma   90.00
#
_symmetry.space_group_name_H-M   'P 1'
#
loop_
_entity.id
_entity.type
_entity.pdbx_description
1 polymer ?
#
loop_
_entity_poly.entity_id
_entity_poly.type
_entity_poly.pdbx_seq_one_letter_code
_entity_poly.pdbx_strand_id
1 'polypeptide(L)'
;MRWWCFFVCCFGILSVMDAQKTDNKGLKKERELLEITGNQFVANDKTKTAVIQGNVQIKKGKDRLFADKVSVFLNDKRKPERYEATGNTHFNIFTEDNREISGSADKLIYNALNGEYKLLQNAVVREVGKSNVITGDEIILNKAKGYADVLGSAKRPAKFVFDMEDINEENRKAKLKKKGEKP
;
A
#
# COMPACT_ATOMS: atom_id res chain seq x y z
N MET A 1 16.63 -17.46 62.93
CA MET A 1 15.81 -17.34 64.11
C MET A 1 14.37 -17.13 63.63
N ARG A 2 13.62 -18.23 63.57
CA ARG A 2 12.64 -18.66 64.60
C ARG A 2 11.52 -17.63 64.73
N TRP A 3 10.26 -17.90 64.63
CA TRP A 3 9.36 -18.97 64.95
C TRP A 3 7.96 -18.50 64.52
N TRP A 4 7.19 -19.25 63.85
CA TRP A 4 6.13 -20.21 64.32
C TRP A 4 4.90 -19.48 64.85
N CYS A 5 3.81 -19.66 64.43
CA CYS A 5 2.75 -20.63 64.48
C CYS A 5 1.38 -20.03 64.69
N PHE A 6 0.45 -20.68 64.10
CA PHE A 6 -0.89 -21.10 64.56
C PHE A 6 -2.00 -20.02 64.47
N PHE A 7 -3.15 -20.24 64.10
CA PHE A 7 -4.08 -21.36 63.97
C PHE A 7 -5.48 -20.74 63.63
N VAL A 8 -6.16 -21.38 62.72
CA VAL A 8 -7.53 -21.89 62.77
C VAL A 8 -8.73 -20.99 62.48
N CYS A 9 -9.42 -21.46 61.44
CA CYS A 9 -10.86 -21.67 61.27
C CYS A 9 -11.83 -20.48 61.42
N CYS A 10 -12.61 -20.26 60.42
CA CYS A 10 -13.99 -20.69 60.29
C CYS A 10 -14.66 -20.16 59.04
N PHE A 11 -15.13 -21.14 58.30
CA PHE A 11 -16.45 -21.23 57.71
C PHE A 11 -17.06 -20.05 56.96
N GLY A 12 -17.21 -20.26 55.67
CA GLY A 12 -18.53 -20.05 55.06
C GLY A 12 -18.64 -18.85 54.15
N ILE A 13 -18.65 -19.08 52.93
CA ILE A 13 -19.71 -18.78 51.95
C ILE A 13 -19.10 -18.86 50.58
N LEU A 14 -19.49 -19.84 49.80
CA LEU A 14 -19.31 -19.90 48.37
C LEU A 14 -19.95 -18.68 47.74
N SER A 15 -19.14 -17.81 47.18
CA SER A 15 -19.55 -16.96 46.05
C SER A 15 -18.66 -17.30 44.90
N VAL A 16 -19.21 -18.05 43.96
CA VAL A 16 -18.67 -18.30 42.66
C VAL A 16 -18.58 -16.93 41.97
N MET A 17 -17.39 -16.32 41.98
CA MET A 17 -17.10 -15.23 41.08
C MET A 17 -16.68 -15.89 39.76
N ASP A 18 -17.63 -15.96 38.83
CA ASP A 18 -17.35 -16.11 37.43
C ASP A 18 -16.32 -15.04 37.02
N ALA A 19 -15.07 -15.44 36.91
CA ALA A 19 -14.05 -14.66 36.25
C ALA A 19 -14.43 -14.61 34.76
N GLN A 20 -15.18 -13.60 34.38
CA GLN A 20 -15.29 -13.22 32.96
C GLN A 20 -13.88 -12.98 32.45
N LYS A 21 -13.36 -13.98 31.76
CA LYS A 21 -12.20 -13.87 30.90
C LYS A 21 -12.57 -12.90 29.81
N THR A 22 -12.23 -11.64 30.03
CA THR A 22 -12.25 -10.61 28.98
C THR A 22 -11.17 -11.05 27.99
N ASP A 23 -11.56 -11.79 26.96
CA ASP A 23 -10.76 -12.01 25.77
C ASP A 23 -10.55 -10.64 25.10
N ASN A 24 -9.54 -9.92 25.57
CA ASN A 24 -8.92 -8.85 24.83
C ASN A 24 -8.26 -9.48 23.59
N LYS A 25 -9.08 -9.83 22.61
CA LYS A 25 -8.65 -10.05 21.23
C LYS A 25 -8.25 -8.70 20.66
N GLY A 26 -7.13 -8.17 21.17
CA GLY A 26 -6.43 -7.08 20.55
C GLY A 26 -6.22 -7.51 19.09
N LEU A 27 -6.89 -6.82 18.19
CA LEU A 27 -6.67 -6.93 16.75
C LEU A 27 -5.17 -6.75 16.52
N LYS A 28 -4.45 -7.86 16.44
CA LYS A 28 -3.04 -7.89 16.09
C LYS A 28 -3.00 -7.42 14.66
N LYS A 29 -2.76 -6.11 14.46
CA LYS A 29 -2.57 -5.53 13.13
C LYS A 29 -1.50 -6.37 12.45
N GLU A 30 -1.90 -7.18 11.49
CA GLU A 30 -1.02 -8.05 10.74
C GLU A 30 0.08 -7.19 10.15
N ARG A 31 1.34 -7.50 10.48
CA ARG A 31 2.47 -6.69 10.01
C ARG A 31 2.61 -6.91 8.52
N GLU A 32 2.33 -5.89 7.76
CA GLU A 32 2.51 -5.92 6.32
C GLU A 32 4.02 -5.93 6.01
N LEU A 33 4.51 -7.04 5.47
CA LEU A 33 5.92 -7.22 5.12
C LEU A 33 6.17 -6.64 3.73
N LEU A 34 7.30 -5.95 3.59
CA LEU A 34 7.88 -5.55 2.31
C LEU A 34 8.95 -6.57 1.93
N GLU A 35 8.73 -7.30 0.86
CA GLU A 35 9.66 -8.26 0.27
C GLU A 35 10.25 -7.68 -1.01
N ILE A 36 11.57 -7.71 -1.14
CA ILE A 36 12.28 -7.24 -2.33
C ILE A 36 13.20 -8.35 -2.79
N THR A 37 13.08 -8.77 -4.04
CA THR A 37 13.93 -9.76 -4.68
C THR A 37 14.62 -9.16 -5.90
N GLY A 38 15.77 -9.70 -6.27
CA GLY A 38 16.56 -9.29 -7.44
C GLY A 38 17.83 -10.11 -7.53
N ASN A 39 18.53 -10.01 -8.66
CA ASN A 39 19.74 -10.81 -8.91
C ASN A 39 20.96 -10.29 -8.14
N GLN A 40 21.02 -8.98 -7.90
CA GLN A 40 22.13 -8.33 -7.20
C GLN A 40 21.58 -7.25 -6.25
N PHE A 41 22.20 -7.18 -5.08
CA PHE A 41 21.93 -6.15 -4.08
C PHE A 41 23.24 -5.47 -3.67
N VAL A 42 23.31 -4.15 -3.76
CA VAL A 42 24.47 -3.34 -3.35
C VAL A 42 23.98 -2.21 -2.43
N ALA A 43 24.47 -2.18 -1.21
CA ALA A 43 24.24 -1.07 -0.28
C ALA A 43 25.50 -0.24 -0.10
N ASN A 44 25.36 1.08 -0.11
CA ASN A 44 26.44 2.03 0.12
C ASN A 44 26.04 2.99 1.24
N ASP A 45 26.69 2.86 2.38
CA ASP A 45 26.38 3.67 3.56
C ASP A 45 26.85 5.13 3.41
N LYS A 46 27.91 5.38 2.62
CA LYS A 46 28.40 6.75 2.38
C LYS A 46 27.41 7.56 1.54
N THR A 47 26.82 6.94 0.54
CA THR A 47 25.80 7.58 -0.33
C THR A 47 24.37 7.37 0.18
N LYS A 48 24.20 6.59 1.25
CA LYS A 48 22.90 6.21 1.83
C LYS A 48 21.93 5.67 0.79
N THR A 49 22.44 4.80 -0.08
CA THR A 49 21.69 4.17 -1.14
C THR A 49 21.80 2.66 -1.07
N ALA A 50 20.71 1.98 -1.45
CA ALA A 50 20.71 0.58 -1.75
C ALA A 50 20.18 0.40 -3.18
N VAL A 51 20.88 -0.39 -3.98
CA VAL A 51 20.53 -0.65 -5.37
C VAL A 51 20.31 -2.15 -5.55
N ILE A 52 19.17 -2.50 -6.10
CA ILE A 52 18.79 -3.86 -6.48
C ILE A 52 18.70 -3.90 -7.99
N GLN A 53 19.29 -4.92 -8.61
CA GLN A 53 19.35 -5.05 -10.07
C GLN A 53 19.01 -6.46 -10.54
N GLY A 54 18.41 -6.52 -11.72
CA GLY A 54 18.06 -7.74 -12.45
C GLY A 54 16.81 -8.43 -11.91
N ASN A 55 15.76 -8.44 -12.73
CA ASN A 55 14.48 -9.07 -12.39
C ASN A 55 13.94 -8.67 -11.00
N VAL A 56 13.97 -7.36 -10.72
CA VAL A 56 13.55 -6.86 -9.42
C VAL A 56 12.05 -7.01 -9.25
N GLN A 57 11.64 -7.61 -8.16
CA GLN A 57 10.25 -7.68 -7.73
C GLN A 57 10.12 -7.13 -6.32
N ILE A 58 9.19 -6.22 -6.12
CA ILE A 58 8.78 -5.70 -4.81
C ILE A 58 7.35 -6.15 -4.53
N LYS A 59 7.14 -6.71 -3.34
CA LYS A 59 5.86 -7.24 -2.89
C LYS A 59 5.51 -6.65 -1.53
N LYS A 60 4.32 -6.05 -1.43
CA LYS A 60 3.77 -5.52 -0.19
C LYS A 60 2.29 -5.89 -0.10
N GLY A 61 1.95 -6.86 0.75
CA GLY A 61 0.62 -7.43 0.75
C GLY A 61 0.24 -8.00 -0.63
N LYS A 62 -0.82 -7.47 -1.24
CA LYS A 62 -1.24 -7.81 -2.61
C LYS A 62 -0.49 -7.00 -3.68
N ASP A 63 0.08 -5.85 -3.32
CA ASP A 63 0.74 -4.96 -4.28
C ASP A 63 2.03 -5.57 -4.82
N ARG A 64 2.30 -5.34 -6.09
CA ARG A 64 3.48 -5.83 -6.82
C ARG A 64 4.06 -4.72 -7.67
N LEU A 65 5.39 -4.64 -7.69
CA LEU A 65 6.15 -3.80 -8.60
C LEU A 65 7.27 -4.64 -9.21
N PHE A 66 7.47 -4.49 -10.51
CA PHE A 66 8.53 -5.14 -11.29
C PHE A 66 9.37 -4.07 -11.99
N ALA A 67 10.68 -4.30 -12.06
CA ALA A 67 11.61 -3.40 -12.75
C ALA A 67 12.94 -4.12 -13.04
N ASP A 68 13.76 -3.57 -13.91
CA ASP A 68 15.12 -4.07 -14.11
C ASP A 68 16.06 -3.61 -12.99
N LYS A 69 15.79 -2.42 -12.42
CA LYS A 69 16.57 -1.83 -11.34
C LYS A 69 15.70 -1.03 -10.40
N VAL A 70 15.98 -1.15 -9.10
CA VAL A 70 15.40 -0.31 -8.05
C VAL A 70 16.52 0.32 -7.22
N SER A 71 16.47 1.64 -7.04
CA SER A 71 17.33 2.39 -6.14
C SER A 71 16.52 2.88 -4.94
N VAL A 72 16.98 2.60 -3.75
CA VAL A 72 16.39 3.03 -2.48
C VAL A 72 17.30 4.08 -1.86
N PHE A 73 16.74 5.24 -1.56
CA PHE A 73 17.44 6.34 -0.90
C PHE A 73 17.03 6.37 0.57
N LEU A 74 18.02 6.40 1.44
CA LEU A 74 17.84 6.34 2.88
C LEU A 74 18.18 7.70 3.52
N ASN A 75 17.49 8.04 4.59
CA ASN A 75 17.86 9.20 5.41
C ASN A 75 18.99 8.87 6.40
N ASP A 76 19.38 9.87 7.22
CA ASP A 76 20.43 9.73 8.24
C ASP A 76 20.15 8.64 9.28
N LYS A 77 18.87 8.32 9.50
CA LYS A 77 18.43 7.24 10.39
C LYS A 77 18.30 5.90 9.67
N ARG A 78 18.83 5.77 8.44
CA ARG A 78 18.74 4.57 7.58
C ARG A 78 17.30 4.13 7.28
N LYS A 79 16.37 5.06 7.30
CA LYS A 79 14.98 4.79 6.88
C LYS A 79 14.80 5.15 5.41
N PRO A 80 14.12 4.33 4.63
CA PRO A 80 13.84 4.63 3.24
C PRO A 80 12.95 5.88 3.13
N GLU A 81 13.34 6.82 2.26
CA GLU A 81 12.57 8.02 1.95
C GLU A 81 12.06 8.03 0.52
N ARG A 82 12.83 7.45 -0.40
CA ARG A 82 12.49 7.45 -1.81
C ARG A 82 12.94 6.15 -2.47
N TYR A 83 12.08 5.64 -3.34
CA TYR A 83 12.35 4.49 -4.19
C TYR A 83 12.25 4.93 -5.64
N GLU A 84 13.20 4.51 -6.48
CA GLU A 84 13.19 4.74 -7.92
C GLU A 84 13.33 3.41 -8.64
N ALA A 85 12.31 3.05 -9.42
CA ALA A 85 12.31 1.89 -10.27
C ALA A 85 12.49 2.32 -11.72
N THR A 86 13.35 1.63 -12.48
CA THR A 86 13.65 1.91 -13.86
C THR A 86 13.83 0.62 -14.66
N GLY A 87 13.51 0.69 -15.96
CA GLY A 87 13.58 -0.41 -16.90
C GLY A 87 12.43 -1.41 -16.73
N ASN A 88 11.65 -1.61 -17.77
CA ASN A 88 10.49 -2.51 -17.79
C ASN A 88 9.57 -2.37 -16.57
N THR A 89 9.42 -1.12 -16.07
CA THR A 89 8.71 -0.87 -14.84
C THR A 89 7.20 -1.04 -15.05
N HIS A 90 6.61 -1.94 -14.27
CA HIS A 90 5.17 -2.13 -14.20
C HIS A 90 4.73 -2.54 -12.81
N PHE A 91 3.48 -2.23 -12.47
CA PHE A 91 2.94 -2.49 -11.14
C PHE A 91 1.48 -2.92 -11.19
N ASN A 92 1.09 -3.65 -10.14
CA ASN A 92 -0.30 -3.93 -9.80
C ASN A 92 -0.49 -3.55 -8.33
N ILE A 93 -1.45 -2.67 -8.06
CA ILE A 93 -1.81 -2.25 -6.70
C ILE A 93 -3.30 -2.44 -6.48
N PHE A 94 -3.68 -2.66 -5.22
CA PHE A 94 -5.06 -2.83 -4.81
C PHE A 94 -5.53 -1.64 -3.99
N THR A 95 -6.68 -1.09 -4.36
CA THR A 95 -7.35 -0.04 -3.60
C THR A 95 -8.02 -0.62 -2.35
N GLU A 96 -8.49 0.23 -1.44
CA GLU A 96 -9.17 -0.21 -0.21
C GLU A 96 -10.47 -0.97 -0.48
N ASP A 97 -11.16 -0.63 -1.57
CA ASP A 97 -12.33 -1.31 -2.08
C ASP A 97 -12.00 -2.53 -2.97
N ASN A 98 -10.74 -2.99 -2.92
CA ASN A 98 -10.22 -4.19 -3.59
C ASN A 98 -10.26 -4.13 -5.13
N ARG A 99 -10.28 -2.94 -5.74
CA ARG A 99 -10.07 -2.79 -7.17
C ARG A 99 -8.59 -2.93 -7.50
N GLU A 100 -8.27 -3.63 -8.56
CA GLU A 100 -6.91 -3.78 -9.05
C GLU A 100 -6.58 -2.68 -10.06
N ILE A 101 -5.53 -1.93 -9.79
CA ILE A 101 -4.97 -0.90 -10.67
C ILE A 101 -3.63 -1.39 -11.17
N SER A 102 -3.46 -1.46 -12.48
CA SER A 102 -2.19 -1.76 -13.12
C SER A 102 -1.63 -0.53 -13.82
N GLY A 103 -0.32 -0.46 -13.92
CA GLY A 103 0.33 0.64 -14.64
C GLY A 103 1.75 0.29 -15.05
N SER A 104 2.29 1.12 -15.95
CA SER A 104 3.67 1.05 -16.42
C SER A 104 4.20 2.45 -16.71
N ALA A 105 5.52 2.60 -16.68
CA ALA A 105 6.25 3.81 -17.08
C ALA A 105 7.72 3.45 -17.30
N ASP A 106 8.50 4.34 -17.92
CA ASP A 106 9.95 4.13 -18.04
C ASP A 106 10.64 4.27 -16.69
N LYS A 107 10.08 5.13 -15.81
CA LYS A 107 10.54 5.33 -14.44
C LYS A 107 9.35 5.51 -13.50
N LEU A 108 9.40 4.84 -12.35
CA LEU A 108 8.50 5.05 -11.23
C LEU A 108 9.28 5.55 -10.02
N ILE A 109 8.78 6.61 -9.38
CA ILE A 109 9.32 7.15 -8.12
C ILE A 109 8.23 7.04 -7.07
N TYR A 110 8.57 6.44 -5.93
CA TYR A 110 7.73 6.47 -4.73
C TYR A 110 8.42 7.27 -3.64
N ASN A 111 7.73 8.29 -3.14
CA ASN A 111 8.16 9.08 -2.01
C ASN A 111 7.47 8.59 -0.74
N ALA A 112 8.25 7.97 0.16
CA ALA A 112 7.71 7.38 1.39
C ALA A 112 7.32 8.43 2.44
N LEU A 113 7.78 9.68 2.31
CA LEU A 113 7.48 10.76 3.25
C LEU A 113 6.04 11.29 3.09
N ASN A 114 5.56 11.34 1.86
CA ASN A 114 4.24 11.89 1.53
C ASN A 114 3.29 10.89 0.85
N GLY A 115 3.75 9.65 0.61
CA GLY A 115 2.95 8.59 -0.03
C GLY A 115 2.65 8.84 -1.51
N GLU A 116 3.48 9.63 -2.19
CA GLU A 116 3.30 10.02 -3.58
C GLU A 116 4.02 9.08 -4.53
N TYR A 117 3.32 8.66 -5.58
CA TYR A 117 3.86 7.93 -6.72
C TYR A 117 3.94 8.87 -7.92
N LYS A 118 5.08 8.86 -8.61
CA LYS A 118 5.29 9.51 -9.90
C LYS A 118 5.66 8.50 -10.94
N LEU A 119 4.87 8.44 -12.00
CA LEU A 119 5.16 7.66 -13.19
C LEU A 119 5.66 8.63 -14.24
N LEU A 120 6.85 8.40 -14.76
CA LEU A 120 7.53 9.31 -15.68
C LEU A 120 7.82 8.60 -16.98
N GLN A 121 7.51 9.25 -18.08
CA GLN A 121 7.70 8.82 -19.45
C GLN A 121 6.90 7.56 -19.80
N ASN A 122 6.14 7.62 -20.89
CA ASN A 122 5.27 6.54 -21.34
C ASN A 122 4.34 6.00 -20.24
N ALA A 123 3.88 6.89 -19.36
CA ALA A 123 3.08 6.52 -18.22
C ALA A 123 1.68 6.07 -18.67
N VAL A 124 1.29 4.89 -18.18
CA VAL A 124 -0.03 4.29 -18.41
C VAL A 124 -0.58 3.77 -17.08
N VAL A 125 -1.83 4.06 -16.79
CA VAL A 125 -2.56 3.51 -15.63
C VAL A 125 -3.92 3.04 -16.10
N ARG A 126 -4.33 1.86 -15.66
CA ARG A 126 -5.64 1.26 -15.97
C ARG A 126 -6.24 0.55 -14.77
N GLU A 127 -7.53 0.51 -14.69
CA GLU A 127 -8.24 -0.38 -13.78
C GLU A 127 -8.43 -1.75 -14.48
N VAL A 128 -8.00 -2.82 -13.81
CA VAL A 128 -8.09 -4.18 -14.37
C VAL A 128 -9.56 -4.60 -14.45
N GLY A 129 -9.96 -5.15 -15.59
CA GLY A 129 -11.36 -5.53 -15.85
C GLY A 129 -12.28 -4.37 -16.25
N LYS A 130 -11.71 -3.17 -16.44
CA LYS A 130 -12.41 -1.99 -16.95
C LYS A 130 -11.75 -1.46 -18.21
N SER A 131 -12.51 -0.71 -19.01
CA SER A 131 -11.97 -0.02 -20.19
C SER A 131 -11.29 1.31 -19.85
N ASN A 132 -11.24 1.68 -18.57
CA ASN A 132 -10.69 2.94 -18.10
C ASN A 132 -9.15 2.95 -18.21
N VAL A 133 -8.59 3.89 -18.98
CA VAL A 133 -7.16 4.05 -19.19
C VAL A 133 -6.77 5.51 -19.13
N ILE A 134 -5.69 5.79 -18.42
CA ILE A 134 -5.06 7.11 -18.33
C ILE A 134 -3.65 6.99 -18.89
N THR A 135 -3.25 7.90 -19.77
CA THR A 135 -1.89 7.96 -20.32
C THR A 135 -1.38 9.40 -20.27
N GLY A 136 -0.06 9.54 -20.07
CA GLY A 136 0.60 10.84 -20.03
C GLY A 136 2.12 10.71 -20.05
N ASP A 137 2.81 11.83 -20.09
CA ASP A 137 4.26 11.90 -19.90
C ASP A 137 4.62 11.81 -18.40
N GLU A 138 3.75 12.34 -17.54
CA GLU A 138 3.86 12.22 -16.11
C GLU A 138 2.46 11.94 -15.52
N ILE A 139 2.39 10.98 -14.60
CA ILE A 139 1.20 10.72 -13.80
C ILE A 139 1.62 10.73 -12.34
N ILE A 140 1.02 11.62 -11.54
CA ILE A 140 1.23 11.72 -10.10
C ILE A 140 0.00 11.16 -9.40
N LEU A 141 0.22 10.25 -8.47
CA LEU A 141 -0.84 9.62 -7.67
C LEU A 141 -0.51 9.77 -6.19
N ASN A 142 -1.46 10.18 -5.38
CA ASN A 142 -1.34 10.16 -3.94
C ASN A 142 -2.60 9.53 -3.32
N LYS A 143 -2.47 8.27 -2.93
CA LYS A 143 -3.57 7.48 -2.37
C LYS A 143 -4.11 8.09 -1.07
N ALA A 144 -3.22 8.55 -0.18
CA ALA A 144 -3.60 9.09 1.12
C ALA A 144 -4.35 10.42 1.01
N LYS A 145 -4.02 11.24 -0.01
CA LYS A 145 -4.69 12.52 -0.28
C LYS A 145 -5.82 12.40 -1.30
N GLY A 146 -5.96 11.24 -1.93
CA GLY A 146 -7.04 10.96 -2.90
C GLY A 146 -6.95 11.82 -4.17
N TYR A 147 -5.74 12.20 -4.62
CA TYR A 147 -5.60 12.96 -5.84
C TYR A 147 -4.75 12.26 -6.90
N ALA A 148 -5.01 12.59 -8.14
CA ALA A 148 -4.22 12.24 -9.30
C ALA A 148 -4.02 13.48 -10.16
N ASP A 149 -2.81 13.67 -10.68
CA ASP A 149 -2.45 14.68 -11.65
C ASP A 149 -1.81 14.04 -12.88
N VAL A 150 -2.17 14.49 -14.08
CA VAL A 150 -1.70 13.89 -15.32
C VAL A 150 -1.23 14.99 -16.25
N LEU A 151 0.05 14.97 -16.57
CA LEU A 151 0.68 15.89 -17.48
C LEU A 151 0.99 15.20 -18.81
N GLY A 152 0.63 15.83 -19.88
CA GLY A 152 1.04 15.49 -21.24
C GLY A 152 2.01 16.53 -21.80
N SER A 153 2.55 16.27 -22.96
CA SER A 153 3.34 17.21 -23.75
C SER A 153 2.64 17.54 -25.05
N ALA A 154 3.15 18.54 -25.79
CA ALA A 154 2.63 18.91 -27.11
C ALA A 154 2.66 17.74 -28.10
N LYS A 155 3.62 16.80 -27.96
CA LYS A 155 3.76 15.62 -28.81
C LYS A 155 2.93 14.43 -28.30
N ARG A 156 2.66 14.36 -27.00
CA ARG A 156 1.93 13.30 -26.31
C ARG A 156 0.98 13.91 -25.27
N PRO A 157 -0.19 14.37 -25.69
CA PRO A 157 -1.16 14.95 -24.77
C PRO A 157 -1.62 13.91 -23.73
N ALA A 158 -1.98 14.36 -22.56
CA ALA A 158 -2.64 13.52 -21.58
C ALA A 158 -3.95 12.99 -22.18
N LYS A 159 -4.18 11.68 -22.05
CA LYS A 159 -5.37 11.03 -22.60
C LYS A 159 -6.07 10.23 -21.52
N PHE A 160 -7.38 10.42 -21.45
CA PHE A 160 -8.28 9.69 -20.57
C PHE A 160 -9.28 8.95 -21.42
N VAL A 161 -9.44 7.67 -21.20
CA VAL A 161 -10.48 6.84 -21.80
C VAL A 161 -11.33 6.29 -20.68
N PHE A 162 -12.65 6.52 -20.75
CA PHE A 162 -13.60 6.02 -19.78
C PHE A 162 -14.73 5.31 -20.50
N ASP A 163 -15.16 4.20 -19.93
CA ASP A 163 -16.38 3.54 -20.37
C ASP A 163 -17.58 4.23 -19.71
N MET A 164 -18.44 4.79 -20.54
CA MET A 164 -19.63 5.51 -20.06
C MET A 164 -20.68 4.56 -19.45
N GLU A 165 -20.69 3.29 -19.85
CA GLU A 165 -21.58 2.29 -19.26
C GLU A 165 -21.15 1.94 -17.84
N ASP A 166 -19.83 1.79 -17.60
CA ASP A 166 -19.25 1.58 -16.27
C ASP A 166 -19.60 2.72 -15.31
N ILE A 167 -19.46 3.98 -15.77
CA ILE A 167 -19.81 5.17 -14.97
C ILE A 167 -21.30 5.17 -14.62
N ASN A 168 -22.16 4.81 -15.55
CA ASN A 168 -23.60 4.76 -15.34
C ASN A 168 -24.00 3.65 -14.35
N GLU A 169 -23.33 2.50 -14.37
CA GLU A 169 -23.57 1.42 -13.41
C GLU A 169 -23.13 1.80 -12.00
N GLU A 170 -21.96 2.42 -11.84
CA GLU A 170 -21.48 2.90 -10.54
C GLU A 170 -22.43 3.94 -9.94
N ASN A 171 -22.91 4.88 -10.77
CA ASN A 171 -23.89 5.87 -10.34
C ASN A 171 -25.25 5.24 -9.93
N ARG A 172 -25.69 4.19 -10.61
CA ARG A 172 -26.88 3.42 -10.20
C ARG A 172 -26.67 2.71 -8.86
N LYS A 173 -25.54 2.04 -8.68
CA LYS A 173 -25.18 1.34 -7.42
C LYS A 173 -25.08 2.33 -6.25
N ALA A 174 -24.47 3.50 -6.45
CA ALA A 174 -24.38 4.56 -5.45
C ALA A 174 -25.76 5.12 -5.06
N LYS A 175 -26.67 5.32 -6.02
CA LYS A 175 -28.04 5.76 -5.75
C LYS A 175 -28.86 4.71 -4.99
N LEU A 176 -28.67 3.43 -5.27
CA LEU A 176 -29.34 2.34 -4.56
C LEU A 176 -28.88 2.22 -3.12
N LYS A 177 -27.57 2.35 -2.85
CA LYS A 177 -27.01 2.38 -1.48
C LYS A 177 -27.60 3.53 -0.66
N LYS A 178 -27.66 4.74 -1.21
CA LYS A 178 -28.27 5.91 -0.52
C LYS A 178 -29.77 5.76 -0.26
N LYS A 179 -30.49 4.94 -1.04
CA LYS A 179 -31.92 4.70 -0.86
C LYS A 179 -32.22 3.59 0.17
N GLY A 180 -31.26 2.69 0.41
CA GLY A 180 -31.35 1.65 1.45
C GLY A 180 -30.93 2.09 2.86
N GLU A 181 -30.31 3.25 3.01
CA GLU A 181 -29.87 3.84 4.30
C GLU A 181 -30.82 4.93 4.83
N LYS A 182 -32.10 4.94 4.46
CA LYS A 182 -33.06 5.80 5.17
C LYS A 182 -33.63 5.05 6.38
N PRO A 183 -33.57 5.70 7.57
CA PRO A 183 -34.01 5.15 8.85
C PRO A 183 -35.50 4.81 8.86
#